data_51b07778516226a7dd074012a1fd5ff2
#
_entry.id   51b07778516226a7dd074012a1fd5ff2
#
_cell.length_a   1.000
_cell.length_b   1.000
_cell.length_c   1.000
_cell.angle_alpha   90.00
_cell.angle_beta   90.00
_cell.angle_gamma   90.00
#
_symmetry.space_group_name_H-M   'P 1'
#
loop_
_entity.id
_entity.type
_entity.pdbx_description
1 polymer ?
#
loop_
_entity_poly.entity_id
_entity_poly.type
_entity_poly.pdbx_seq_one_letter_code
_entity_poly.pdbx_strand_id
1 'polypeptide(L)'
;LLLAGAFGAYSLGANNIANVMGVFVNVSPFTDINIASLFVLTSIQQLFLLGGIAIAVGVFTYSKKVMFTVGNDLLKLSPVSAFVVVLSHSIVLFLFASQGISSFLISLNLPALPLVPVSSSQAIVGGVIGIGLLKGGKEVKWSVAGKISIGWVVLPLLTMVIAMLILYILKYMFNLSVVF
;
A
#
# COMPACT_ATOMS: atom_id res chain seq x y z
N LEU A 1 11.82 18.67 4.51
CA LEU A 1 11.88 17.55 3.56
C LEU A 1 12.14 16.21 4.26
N LEU A 2 13.19 16.08 5.08
CA LEU A 2 13.53 14.82 5.77
C LEU A 2 12.39 14.30 6.65
N LEU A 3 11.77 15.16 7.47
CA LEU A 3 10.64 14.77 8.33
C LEU A 3 9.42 14.30 7.51
N ALA A 4 9.10 14.99 6.41
CA ALA A 4 8.02 14.56 5.53
C ALA A 4 8.35 13.25 4.82
N GLY A 5 9.62 13.04 4.41
CA GLY A 5 10.09 11.78 3.86
C GLY A 5 9.99 10.63 4.88
N ALA A 6 10.40 10.85 6.12
CA ALA A 6 10.30 9.87 7.20
C ALA A 6 8.82 9.52 7.50
N PHE A 7 7.96 10.53 7.59
CA PHE A 7 6.51 10.33 7.76
C PHE A 7 5.88 9.57 6.59
N GLY A 8 6.30 9.89 5.35
CA GLY A 8 5.88 9.17 4.15
C GLY A 8 6.31 7.72 4.15
N ALA A 9 7.56 7.45 4.50
CA ALA A 9 8.09 6.09 4.59
C ALA A 9 7.38 5.27 5.67
N TYR A 10 7.11 5.87 6.84
CA TYR A 10 6.34 5.23 7.92
C TYR A 10 4.92 4.90 7.46
N SER A 11 4.19 5.87 6.92
CA SER A 11 2.80 5.70 6.50
C SER A 11 2.67 4.66 5.37
N LEU A 12 3.60 4.69 4.41
CA LEU A 12 3.66 3.73 3.32
C LEU A 12 4.00 2.32 3.82
N GLY A 13 4.96 2.20 4.73
CA GLY A 13 5.34 0.92 5.33
C GLY A 13 4.19 0.29 6.11
N ALA A 14 3.52 1.06 6.97
CA ALA A 14 2.38 0.60 7.75
C ALA A 14 1.20 0.14 6.86
N ASN A 15 0.91 0.89 5.79
CA ASN A 15 -0.11 0.50 4.82
C ASN A 15 0.27 -0.75 4.03
N ASN A 16 1.50 -0.81 3.50
CA ASN A 16 1.91 -1.90 2.61
C ASN A 16 2.13 -3.22 3.34
N ILE A 17 2.61 -3.21 4.59
CA ILE A 17 2.78 -4.45 5.35
C ILE A 17 1.44 -5.17 5.55
N ALA A 18 0.37 -4.43 5.79
CA ALA A 18 -0.97 -4.96 5.91
C ALA A 18 -1.47 -5.57 4.59
N ASN A 19 -1.19 -4.92 3.45
CA ASN A 19 -1.53 -5.43 2.12
C ASN A 19 -0.81 -6.75 1.78
N VAL A 20 0.50 -6.83 2.12
CA VAL A 20 1.35 -7.96 1.72
C VAL A 20 1.18 -9.14 2.66
N MET A 21 1.15 -8.88 3.96
CA MET A 21 1.21 -9.94 4.98
C MET A 21 -0.15 -10.26 5.62
N GLY A 22 -1.15 -9.39 5.47
CA GLY A 22 -2.46 -9.57 6.10
C GLY A 22 -3.17 -10.85 5.71
N VAL A 23 -3.02 -11.30 4.46
CA VAL A 23 -3.62 -12.55 3.97
C VAL A 23 -3.01 -13.81 4.61
N PHE A 24 -1.81 -13.71 5.17
CA PHE A 24 -1.10 -14.82 5.80
C PHE A 24 -1.31 -14.89 7.32
N VAL A 25 -1.95 -13.90 7.94
CA VAL A 25 -2.10 -13.83 9.41
C VAL A 25 -2.80 -15.07 9.97
N ASN A 26 -3.88 -15.52 9.31
CA ASN A 26 -4.66 -16.67 9.77
C ASN A 26 -4.01 -18.04 9.47
N VAL A 27 -2.99 -18.10 8.63
CA VAL A 27 -2.27 -19.32 8.23
C VAL A 27 -0.78 -19.23 8.55
N SER A 28 -0.40 -18.31 9.45
CA SER A 28 0.99 -18.10 9.85
C SER A 28 1.60 -19.39 10.44
N PRO A 29 2.76 -19.83 9.94
CA PRO A 29 3.47 -21.00 10.49
C PRO A 29 4.25 -20.66 11.78
N PHE A 30 4.31 -19.38 12.17
CA PHE A 30 5.07 -18.94 13.33
C PHE A 30 4.30 -19.16 14.62
N THR A 31 5.04 -19.44 15.68
CA THR A 31 4.56 -19.51 17.06
C THR A 31 5.16 -18.38 17.89
N ASP A 32 4.49 -18.00 18.97
CA ASP A 32 4.99 -16.95 19.84
C ASP A 32 6.32 -17.34 20.50
N ILE A 33 7.31 -16.45 20.45
CA ILE A 33 8.64 -16.65 21.01
C ILE A 33 8.81 -15.74 22.23
N ASN A 34 9.07 -16.35 23.39
CA ASN A 34 9.45 -15.61 24.60
C ASN A 34 10.94 -15.32 24.58
N ILE A 35 11.33 -14.05 24.51
CA ILE A 35 12.72 -13.60 24.51
C ILE A 35 13.11 -13.16 25.91
N ALA A 36 13.89 -14.02 26.59
CA ALA A 36 14.50 -13.76 27.91
C ALA A 36 13.53 -13.22 28.98
N SER A 37 12.24 -13.59 28.92
CA SER A 37 11.18 -13.07 29.81
C SER A 37 10.98 -11.55 29.78
N LEU A 38 11.60 -10.84 28.81
CA LEU A 38 11.50 -9.40 28.66
C LEU A 38 10.33 -9.00 27.75
N PHE A 39 10.14 -9.73 26.67
CA PHE A 39 9.00 -9.51 25.77
C PHE A 39 8.67 -10.77 24.98
N VAL A 40 7.41 -10.84 24.51
CA VAL A 40 6.93 -11.89 23.63
C VAL A 40 6.91 -11.39 22.20
N LEU A 41 7.65 -12.06 21.32
CA LEU A 41 7.57 -11.82 19.88
C LEU A 41 6.44 -12.70 19.31
N THR A 42 5.29 -12.08 19.07
CA THR A 42 4.11 -12.81 18.58
C THR A 42 4.28 -13.34 17.16
N SER A 43 3.53 -14.37 16.80
CA SER A 43 3.46 -14.93 15.44
C SER A 43 3.24 -13.84 14.38
N ILE A 44 2.33 -12.90 14.64
CA ILE A 44 2.01 -11.78 13.74
C ILE A 44 3.20 -10.83 13.59
N GLN A 45 3.89 -10.51 14.69
CA GLN A 45 5.07 -9.64 14.64
C GLN A 45 6.22 -10.28 13.84
N GLN A 46 6.44 -11.58 13.98
CA GLN A 46 7.43 -12.33 13.19
C GLN A 46 7.08 -12.29 11.70
N LEU A 47 5.82 -12.54 11.37
CA LEU A 47 5.31 -12.48 10.01
C LEU A 47 5.51 -11.09 9.39
N PHE A 48 5.16 -10.03 10.13
CA PHE A 48 5.30 -8.65 9.67
C PHE A 48 6.78 -8.22 9.57
N LEU A 49 7.64 -8.70 10.45
CA LEU A 49 9.10 -8.48 10.35
C LEU A 49 9.66 -9.07 9.05
N LEU A 50 9.29 -10.31 8.73
CA LEU A 50 9.68 -10.96 7.47
C LEU A 50 9.21 -10.15 6.26
N GLY A 51 7.95 -9.74 6.24
CA GLY A 51 7.38 -8.89 5.18
C GLY A 51 8.07 -7.54 5.08
N GLY A 52 8.40 -6.92 6.20
CA GLY A 52 9.13 -5.65 6.25
C GLY A 52 10.54 -5.77 5.65
N ILE A 53 11.26 -6.84 5.93
CA ILE A 53 12.56 -7.13 5.33
C ILE A 53 12.42 -7.32 3.81
N ALA A 54 11.43 -8.09 3.36
CA ALA A 54 11.19 -8.31 1.93
C ALA A 54 10.85 -6.99 1.20
N ILE A 55 10.02 -6.13 1.79
CA ILE A 55 9.72 -4.79 1.26
C ILE A 55 10.99 -3.94 1.18
N ALA A 56 11.83 -3.94 2.23
CA ALA A 56 13.08 -3.20 2.24
C ALA A 56 14.02 -3.65 1.09
N VAL A 57 14.18 -4.94 0.87
CA VAL A 57 14.94 -5.48 -0.26
C VAL A 57 14.37 -4.99 -1.60
N GLY A 58 13.05 -5.02 -1.78
CA GLY A 58 12.40 -4.50 -2.98
C GLY A 58 12.66 -3.01 -3.20
N VAL A 59 12.61 -2.21 -2.15
CA VAL A 59 12.92 -0.76 -2.19
C VAL A 59 14.36 -0.53 -2.62
N PHE A 60 15.33 -1.22 -2.03
CA PHE A 60 16.74 -1.04 -2.38
C PHE A 60 17.08 -1.47 -3.80
N THR A 61 16.39 -2.49 -4.33
CA THR A 61 16.72 -3.08 -5.64
C THR A 61 15.98 -2.42 -6.81
N TYR A 62 14.71 -2.01 -6.63
CA TYR A 62 13.86 -1.65 -7.76
C TYR A 62 13.15 -0.30 -7.69
N SER A 63 13.17 0.39 -6.54
CA SER A 63 12.40 1.63 -6.33
C SER A 63 12.73 2.75 -7.32
N LYS A 64 14.00 2.86 -7.72
CA LYS A 64 14.48 3.92 -8.62
C LYS A 64 13.68 4.00 -9.93
N LYS A 65 13.41 2.85 -10.56
CA LYS A 65 12.66 2.77 -11.81
C LYS A 65 11.22 3.25 -11.63
N VAL A 66 10.56 2.82 -10.54
CA VAL A 66 9.19 3.24 -10.22
C VAL A 66 9.10 4.74 -9.97
N MET A 67 10.06 5.30 -9.20
CA MET A 67 10.10 6.74 -8.93
C MET A 67 10.22 7.59 -10.20
N PHE A 68 11.05 7.16 -11.17
CA PHE A 68 11.19 7.89 -12.43
C PHE A 68 9.91 7.85 -13.27
N THR A 69 9.22 6.70 -13.32
CA THR A 69 7.95 6.58 -14.06
C THR A 69 6.88 7.50 -13.49
N VAL A 70 6.67 7.48 -12.19
CA VAL A 70 5.64 8.31 -11.53
C VAL A 70 6.01 9.81 -11.57
N GLY A 71 7.28 10.12 -11.33
CA GLY A 71 7.74 11.52 -11.20
C GLY A 71 7.89 12.29 -12.53
N ASN A 72 8.07 11.58 -13.65
CA ASN A 72 8.35 12.25 -14.94
C ASN A 72 7.26 12.03 -16.00
N ASP A 73 6.55 10.89 -15.96
CA ASP A 73 5.68 10.50 -17.05
C ASP A 73 4.27 11.07 -16.95
N LEU A 74 3.76 11.33 -15.74
CA LEU A 74 2.41 11.83 -15.52
C LEU A 74 2.34 13.36 -15.53
N LEU A 75 3.22 14.03 -14.78
CA LEU A 75 3.35 15.48 -14.67
C LEU A 75 4.74 15.83 -14.17
N LYS A 76 5.39 16.80 -14.81
CA LYS A 76 6.65 17.35 -14.31
C LYS A 76 6.38 18.20 -13.05
N LEU A 77 6.78 17.72 -11.91
CA LEU A 77 6.58 18.40 -10.64
C LEU A 77 7.79 19.27 -10.27
N SER A 78 7.52 20.49 -9.80
CA SER A 78 8.53 21.25 -9.07
C SER A 78 8.81 20.61 -7.71
N PRO A 79 9.97 20.87 -7.07
CA PRO A 79 10.29 20.31 -5.75
C PRO A 79 9.21 20.59 -4.69
N VAL A 80 8.60 21.78 -4.72
CA VAL A 80 7.51 22.16 -3.80
C VAL A 80 6.25 21.35 -4.11
N SER A 81 5.88 21.21 -5.38
CA SER A 81 4.72 20.38 -5.78
C SER A 81 4.93 18.91 -5.42
N ALA A 82 6.13 18.39 -5.62
CA ALA A 82 6.46 17.01 -5.22
C ALA A 82 6.35 16.82 -3.69
N PHE A 83 6.84 17.79 -2.91
CA PHE A 83 6.68 17.79 -1.46
C PHE A 83 5.20 17.73 -1.03
N VAL A 84 4.34 18.57 -1.64
CA VAL A 84 2.89 18.60 -1.35
C VAL A 84 2.24 17.25 -1.70
N VAL A 85 2.58 16.66 -2.85
CA VAL A 85 2.07 15.35 -3.26
C VAL A 85 2.47 14.26 -2.25
N VAL A 86 3.75 14.21 -1.87
CA VAL A 86 4.25 13.23 -0.89
C VAL A 86 3.56 13.41 0.47
N LEU A 87 3.42 14.64 0.93
CA LEU A 87 2.77 14.92 2.20
C LEU A 87 1.28 14.52 2.18
N SER A 88 0.55 14.90 1.13
CA SER A 88 -0.87 14.53 0.96
C SER A 88 -1.06 13.02 0.91
N HIS A 89 -0.23 12.33 0.13
CA HIS A 89 -0.20 10.86 0.06
C HIS A 89 0.02 10.25 1.44
N SER A 90 1.03 10.74 2.19
CA SER A 90 1.38 10.24 3.52
C SER A 90 0.24 10.44 4.52
N ILE A 91 -0.42 11.60 4.49
CA ILE A 91 -1.57 11.90 5.34
C ILE A 91 -2.71 10.91 5.05
N VAL A 92 -3.05 10.69 3.78
CA VAL A 92 -4.12 9.75 3.40
C VAL A 92 -3.80 8.34 3.92
N LEU A 93 -2.59 7.83 3.67
CA LEU A 93 -2.21 6.49 4.15
C LEU A 93 -2.24 6.40 5.68
N PHE A 94 -1.78 7.43 6.37
CA PHE A 94 -1.78 7.48 7.83
C PHE A 94 -3.20 7.48 8.40
N LEU A 95 -4.12 8.26 7.82
CA LEU A 95 -5.51 8.32 8.26
C LEU A 95 -6.18 6.95 8.23
N PHE A 96 -5.99 6.19 7.14
CA PHE A 96 -6.58 4.86 6.96
C PHE A 96 -5.83 3.73 7.70
N ALA A 97 -4.62 3.99 8.22
CA ALA A 97 -3.85 3.03 9.01
C ALA A 97 -3.92 3.28 10.53
N SER A 98 -4.41 4.46 10.96
CA SER A 98 -4.33 4.89 12.36
C SER A 98 -5.54 4.46 13.19
N GLN A 99 -5.35 3.46 14.04
CA GLN A 99 -6.36 3.09 15.05
C GLN A 99 -6.66 4.24 16.01
N GLY A 100 -5.64 5.03 16.38
CA GLY A 100 -5.81 6.17 17.29
C GLY A 100 -6.77 7.21 16.74
N ILE A 101 -6.67 7.55 15.44
CA ILE A 101 -7.58 8.50 14.79
C ILE A 101 -9.00 7.91 14.72
N SER A 102 -9.14 6.64 14.35
CA SER A 102 -10.44 5.98 14.30
C SER A 102 -11.12 5.98 15.67
N SER A 103 -10.41 5.62 16.74
CA SER A 103 -10.91 5.63 18.12
C SER A 103 -11.26 7.06 18.59
N PHE A 104 -10.46 8.05 18.22
CA PHE A 104 -10.73 9.45 18.53
C PHE A 104 -12.03 9.95 17.87
N LEU A 105 -12.27 9.60 16.60
CA LEU A 105 -13.51 9.94 15.90
C LEU A 105 -14.72 9.29 16.58
N ILE A 106 -14.62 8.03 16.98
CA ILE A 106 -15.67 7.32 17.72
C ILE A 106 -15.97 8.03 19.03
N SER A 107 -14.96 8.49 19.77
CA SER A 107 -15.14 9.23 21.03
C SER A 107 -15.89 10.55 20.86
N LEU A 108 -15.84 11.12 19.64
CA LEU A 108 -16.59 12.33 19.27
C LEU A 108 -17.98 12.03 18.68
N ASN A 109 -18.47 10.77 18.74
CA ASN A 109 -19.69 10.30 18.08
C ASN A 109 -19.71 10.51 16.55
N LEU A 110 -18.52 10.55 15.93
CA LEU A 110 -18.36 10.58 14.47
C LEU A 110 -18.20 9.17 13.91
N PRO A 111 -18.53 8.96 12.62
CA PRO A 111 -18.28 7.67 11.97
C PRO A 111 -16.80 7.29 12.04
N ALA A 112 -16.52 6.04 12.39
CA ALA A 112 -15.16 5.50 12.37
C ALA A 112 -14.59 5.51 10.95
N LEU A 113 -13.30 5.85 10.81
CA LEU A 113 -12.58 5.59 9.56
C LEU A 113 -12.39 4.07 9.39
N PRO A 114 -12.70 3.53 8.21
CA PRO A 114 -12.42 2.12 7.96
C PRO A 114 -10.90 1.91 7.95
N LEU A 115 -10.42 1.05 8.85
CA LEU A 115 -9.00 0.67 8.92
C LEU A 115 -8.73 -0.39 7.85
N VAL A 116 -8.65 0.05 6.60
CA VAL A 116 -8.39 -0.82 5.44
C VAL A 116 -7.13 -0.35 4.73
N PRO A 117 -6.31 -1.28 4.23
CA PRO A 117 -5.20 -0.92 3.37
C PRO A 117 -5.68 -0.20 2.12
N VAL A 118 -5.18 0.99 1.86
CA VAL A 118 -5.52 1.78 0.67
C VAL A 118 -4.42 1.71 -0.39
N SER A 119 -4.79 1.91 -1.65
CA SER A 119 -3.82 1.90 -2.74
C SER A 119 -2.92 3.13 -2.70
N SER A 120 -1.65 2.94 -2.35
CA SER A 120 -0.66 4.01 -2.34
C SER A 120 -0.44 4.61 -3.73
N SER A 121 -0.50 3.82 -4.80
CA SER A 121 -0.38 4.32 -6.17
C SER A 121 -1.56 5.20 -6.56
N GLN A 122 -2.79 4.87 -6.14
CA GLN A 122 -3.96 5.71 -6.38
C GLN A 122 -3.85 7.03 -5.61
N ALA A 123 -3.42 7.00 -4.35
CA ALA A 123 -3.26 8.19 -3.53
C ALA A 123 -2.21 9.15 -4.11
N ILE A 124 -1.05 8.64 -4.55
CA ILE A 124 -0.01 9.50 -5.15
C ILE A 124 -0.43 10.07 -6.51
N VAL A 125 -1.05 9.27 -7.37
CA VAL A 125 -1.57 9.73 -8.66
C VAL A 125 -2.67 10.78 -8.46
N GLY A 126 -3.57 10.58 -7.51
CA GLY A 126 -4.57 11.58 -7.10
C GLY A 126 -3.93 12.90 -6.67
N GLY A 127 -2.88 12.86 -5.85
CA GLY A 127 -2.11 14.04 -5.44
C GLY A 127 -1.47 14.77 -6.63
N VAL A 128 -0.87 14.03 -7.57
CA VAL A 128 -0.26 14.60 -8.80
C VAL A 128 -1.33 15.27 -9.66
N ILE A 129 -2.47 14.61 -9.89
CA ILE A 129 -3.59 15.17 -10.65
C ILE A 129 -4.14 16.40 -9.96
N GLY A 130 -4.31 16.38 -8.63
CA GLY A 130 -4.77 17.54 -7.85
C GLY A 130 -3.89 18.77 -8.05
N ILE A 131 -2.56 18.62 -7.98
CA ILE A 131 -1.62 19.72 -8.29
C ILE A 131 -1.74 20.15 -9.74
N GLY A 132 -1.90 19.21 -10.68
CA GLY A 132 -2.08 19.53 -12.10
C GLY A 132 -3.34 20.35 -12.35
N LEU A 133 -4.44 20.02 -11.71
CA LEU A 133 -5.71 20.75 -11.80
C LEU A 133 -5.59 22.18 -11.26
N LEU A 134 -4.92 22.37 -10.11
CA LEU A 134 -4.64 23.70 -9.56
C LEU A 134 -3.81 24.57 -10.51
N LYS A 135 -2.99 23.96 -11.37
CA LYS A 135 -2.24 24.64 -12.43
C LYS A 135 -3.02 24.78 -13.75
N GLY A 136 -4.32 24.54 -13.73
CA GLY A 136 -5.21 24.66 -14.90
C GLY A 136 -5.33 23.39 -15.75
N GLY A 137 -4.77 22.25 -15.31
CA GLY A 137 -4.99 20.92 -15.92
C GLY A 137 -4.31 20.64 -17.25
N LYS A 138 -3.72 21.65 -17.90
CA LYS A 138 -3.15 21.54 -19.27
C LYS A 138 -1.87 20.72 -19.32
N GLU A 139 -1.10 20.70 -18.25
CA GLU A 139 0.18 19.97 -18.17
C GLU A 139 0.01 18.50 -17.80
N VAL A 140 -1.19 18.09 -17.35
CA VAL A 140 -1.47 16.70 -16.99
C VAL A 140 -1.59 15.86 -18.26
N LYS A 141 -0.80 14.81 -18.34
CA LYS A 141 -0.90 13.83 -19.43
C LYS A 141 -2.10 12.89 -19.19
N TRP A 142 -3.29 13.35 -19.53
CA TRP A 142 -4.55 12.61 -19.32
C TRP A 142 -4.57 11.23 -19.95
N SER A 143 -3.85 11.03 -21.07
CA SER A 143 -3.71 9.70 -21.67
C SER A 143 -2.95 8.73 -20.75
N VAL A 144 -1.96 9.21 -20.00
CA VAL A 144 -1.22 8.40 -19.03
C VAL A 144 -2.11 8.10 -17.82
N ALA A 145 -2.81 9.12 -17.30
CA ALA A 145 -3.76 8.93 -16.20
C ALA A 145 -4.84 7.90 -16.55
N GLY A 146 -5.41 7.99 -17.76
CA GLY A 146 -6.40 7.02 -18.25
C GLY A 146 -5.87 5.59 -18.35
N LYS A 147 -4.65 5.40 -18.88
CA LYS A 147 -4.00 4.07 -18.94
C LYS A 147 -3.79 3.48 -17.54
N ILE A 148 -3.34 4.30 -16.58
CA ILE A 148 -3.16 3.88 -15.19
C ILE A 148 -4.52 3.48 -14.59
N SER A 149 -5.57 4.28 -14.79
CA SER A 149 -6.92 4.00 -14.27
C SER A 149 -7.51 2.73 -14.87
N ILE A 150 -7.34 2.49 -16.17
CA ILE A 150 -7.73 1.24 -16.81
C ILE A 150 -6.98 0.05 -16.18
N GLY A 151 -5.66 0.20 -15.94
CA GLY A 151 -4.87 -0.81 -15.25
C GLY A 151 -5.44 -1.18 -13.88
N TRP A 152 -5.90 -0.21 -13.09
CA TRP A 152 -6.50 -0.47 -11.78
C TRP A 152 -7.80 -1.30 -11.83
N VAL A 153 -8.52 -1.26 -12.94
CA VAL A 153 -9.72 -2.09 -13.15
C VAL A 153 -9.36 -3.44 -13.75
N VAL A 154 -8.49 -3.45 -14.74
CA VAL A 154 -8.13 -4.67 -15.49
C VAL A 154 -7.29 -5.62 -14.64
N LEU A 155 -6.33 -5.11 -13.84
CA LEU A 155 -5.44 -5.96 -13.05
C LEU A 155 -6.17 -6.83 -12.01
N PRO A 156 -7.12 -6.33 -11.21
CA PRO A 156 -7.87 -7.17 -10.29
C PRO A 156 -8.68 -8.27 -11.01
N LEU A 157 -9.29 -7.95 -12.15
CA LEU A 157 -10.04 -8.93 -12.94
C LEU A 157 -9.11 -10.01 -13.52
N LEU A 158 -7.95 -9.62 -14.05
CA LEU A 158 -6.95 -10.56 -14.54
C LEU A 158 -6.41 -11.46 -13.42
N THR A 159 -6.11 -10.86 -12.26
CA THR A 159 -5.63 -11.61 -11.09
C THR A 159 -6.68 -12.61 -10.60
N MET A 160 -7.96 -12.22 -10.59
CA MET A 160 -9.07 -13.12 -10.25
C MET A 160 -9.08 -14.35 -11.17
N VAL A 161 -9.01 -14.15 -12.48
CA VAL A 161 -8.99 -15.27 -13.46
C VAL A 161 -7.77 -16.17 -13.26
N ILE A 162 -6.58 -15.58 -13.09
CA ILE A 162 -5.34 -16.33 -12.86
C ILE A 162 -5.44 -17.13 -11.55
N ALA A 163 -5.94 -16.53 -10.46
CA ALA A 163 -6.12 -17.21 -9.19
C ALA A 163 -7.07 -18.41 -9.31
N MET A 164 -8.21 -18.23 -9.99
CA MET A 164 -9.14 -19.34 -10.26
C MET A 164 -8.49 -20.47 -11.05
N LEU A 165 -7.70 -20.16 -12.07
CA LEU A 165 -6.98 -21.17 -12.86
C LEU A 165 -5.93 -21.91 -12.02
N ILE A 166 -5.15 -21.20 -11.20
CA ILE A 166 -4.17 -21.79 -10.31
C ILE A 166 -4.85 -22.72 -9.29
N LEU A 167 -5.92 -22.27 -8.65
CA LEU A 167 -6.68 -23.08 -7.70
C LEU A 167 -7.26 -24.33 -8.36
N TYR A 168 -7.77 -24.21 -9.57
CA TYR A 168 -8.26 -25.34 -10.35
C TYR A 168 -7.14 -26.38 -10.63
N ILE A 169 -5.97 -25.91 -11.08
CA ILE A 169 -4.80 -26.76 -11.32
C ILE A 169 -4.36 -27.46 -10.01
N LEU A 170 -4.24 -26.72 -8.90
CA LEU A 170 -3.84 -27.27 -7.61
C LEU A 170 -4.83 -28.34 -7.12
N LYS A 171 -6.12 -28.09 -7.27
CA LYS A 171 -7.16 -29.05 -6.92
C LYS A 171 -7.00 -30.37 -7.67
N TYR A 172 -6.83 -30.32 -8.98
CA TYR A 172 -6.79 -31.53 -9.83
C TYR A 172 -5.42 -32.21 -9.85
N MET A 173 -4.30 -31.46 -9.77
CA MET A 173 -2.96 -32.07 -9.81
C MET A 173 -2.51 -32.59 -8.44
N PHE A 174 -2.89 -31.91 -7.35
CA PHE A 174 -2.42 -32.25 -6.00
C PHE A 174 -3.52 -32.82 -5.10
N ASN A 175 -4.71 -33.02 -5.63
CA ASN A 175 -5.88 -33.53 -4.89
C ASN A 175 -6.17 -32.76 -3.59
N LEU A 176 -5.90 -31.42 -3.60
CA LEU A 176 -6.10 -30.57 -2.45
C LEU A 176 -7.59 -30.24 -2.30
N SER A 177 -8.11 -30.32 -1.07
CA SER A 177 -9.46 -29.88 -0.74
C SER A 177 -9.50 -28.34 -0.78
N VAL A 178 -9.84 -27.77 -1.93
CA VAL A 178 -10.11 -26.34 -2.07
C VAL A 178 -11.60 -26.13 -1.79
N VAL A 179 -11.92 -25.47 -0.69
CA VAL A 179 -13.29 -25.06 -0.35
C VAL A 179 -13.55 -23.76 -1.11
N PHE A 180 -14.57 -23.79 -2.00
CA PHE A 180 -15.09 -22.60 -2.67
C PHE A 180 -16.20 -21.97 -1.86
#